data_0ea508f7ecf69fcc00de02ff32561742
#
_entry.id   0ea508f7ecf69fcc00de02ff32561742
#
_cell.length_a   1.000
_cell.length_b   1.000
_cell.length_c   1.000
_cell.angle_alpha   90.00
_cell.angle_beta   90.00
_cell.angle_gamma   90.00
#
_symmetry.space_group_name_H-M   'P 1'
#
loop_
_entity.id
_entity.type
_entity.pdbx_description
1 polymer ?
#
loop_
_entity_poly.entity_id
_entity_poly.type
_entity_poly.pdbx_seq_one_letter_code
_entity_poly.pdbx_strand_id
1 'polypeptide(L)'
;GIKAGEVMTVKQLLQCMLIVSANEACNILAEWDAGSIAAFVDAMNAKAKALGCENTHFVNPSGLHAPDHYTSAWDLYLITKAAMQYPEFMEICDSAKAVIPATNLSKERTLYTTNHLLSTWRVIGYRDKRAHGIKTGSTSDAGHCLISSAQEGELHFVSVVMGAERIEENGVGNLLNFSETSHLFDYGFKNFAYRTILEDKEIIQEVPVSLSKTDYVTVHPANNVESLFPRDLDPAELDRV
;
A
#
# COMPACT_ATOMS: atom_id res chain seq x y z
N GLY A 1 24.40 7.73 -6.68
CA GLY A 1 24.44 6.80 -5.55
C GLY A 1 24.94 7.45 -4.27
N ILE A 2 24.75 6.77 -3.15
CA ILE A 2 25.28 7.15 -1.85
C ILE A 2 26.74 6.69 -1.78
N LYS A 3 27.63 7.49 -1.19
CA LYS A 3 29.08 7.21 -1.14
C LYS A 3 29.49 6.67 0.23
N ALA A 4 30.51 5.82 0.26
CA ALA A 4 31.11 5.39 1.52
C ALA A 4 31.62 6.61 2.34
N GLY A 5 31.25 6.70 3.63
CA GLY A 5 31.56 7.84 4.50
C GLY A 5 30.64 9.05 4.31
N GLU A 6 29.60 8.97 3.48
CA GLU A 6 28.61 10.04 3.36
C GLU A 6 27.67 10.01 4.59
N VAL A 7 27.44 11.19 5.18
CA VAL A 7 26.59 11.35 6.35
C VAL A 7 25.19 11.81 5.90
N MET A 8 24.19 11.01 6.22
CA MET A 8 22.80 11.26 5.89
C MET A 8 21.90 10.94 7.09
N THR A 9 20.76 11.61 7.17
CA THR A 9 19.74 11.27 8.19
C THR A 9 18.93 10.04 7.77
N VAL A 10 18.31 9.35 8.73
CA VAL A 10 17.39 8.23 8.44
C VAL A 10 16.28 8.67 7.49
N LYS A 11 15.66 9.84 7.68
CA LYS A 11 14.62 10.37 6.77
C LYS A 11 15.16 10.53 5.33
N GLN A 12 16.37 11.01 5.13
CA GLN A 12 16.98 11.12 3.81
C GLN A 12 17.24 9.76 3.15
N LEU A 13 17.66 8.76 3.94
CA LEU A 13 17.83 7.40 3.44
C LEU A 13 16.48 6.76 3.08
N LEU A 14 15.44 6.96 3.90
CA LEU A 14 14.07 6.53 3.59
C LEU A 14 13.55 7.20 2.30
N GLN A 15 13.81 8.48 2.10
CA GLN A 15 13.46 9.17 0.84
C GLN A 15 14.20 8.57 -0.36
N CYS A 16 15.48 8.26 -0.23
CA CYS A 16 16.25 7.59 -1.30
C CYS A 16 15.69 6.20 -1.61
N MET A 17 15.33 5.43 -0.59
CA MET A 17 14.77 4.09 -0.71
C MET A 17 13.37 4.09 -1.34
N LEU A 18 12.46 4.93 -0.83
CA LEU A 18 11.04 4.89 -1.19
C LEU A 18 10.74 5.65 -2.50
N ILE A 19 11.40 6.79 -2.73
CA ILE A 19 11.11 7.65 -3.91
C ILE A 19 11.84 7.14 -5.16
N VAL A 20 13.16 6.87 -5.06
CA VAL A 20 13.98 6.49 -6.23
C VAL A 20 14.44 5.04 -6.20
N SER A 21 13.99 4.25 -5.22
CA SER A 21 14.33 2.82 -5.11
C SER A 21 15.84 2.55 -5.02
N ALA A 22 16.56 3.34 -4.20
CA ALA A 22 17.99 3.19 -4.00
C ALA A 22 18.29 1.95 -3.15
N ASN A 23 18.85 0.89 -3.76
CA ASN A 23 19.17 -0.38 -3.09
C ASN A 23 20.22 -0.21 -1.99
N GLU A 24 21.21 0.66 -2.21
CA GLU A 24 22.22 0.98 -1.20
C GLU A 24 21.60 1.61 0.06
N ALA A 25 20.54 2.42 -0.09
CA ALA A 25 19.83 2.97 1.07
C ALA A 25 19.15 1.89 1.91
N CYS A 26 18.59 0.85 1.26
CA CYS A 26 18.01 -0.30 1.95
C CYS A 26 19.05 -1.03 2.81
N ASN A 27 20.22 -1.29 2.23
CA ASN A 27 21.31 -1.99 2.94
C ASN A 27 21.84 -1.16 4.12
N ILE A 28 22.04 0.16 3.93
CA ILE A 28 22.50 1.06 4.99
C ILE A 28 21.50 1.10 6.16
N LEU A 29 20.21 1.21 5.85
CA LEU A 29 19.16 1.20 6.88
C LEU A 29 19.08 -0.15 7.60
N ALA A 30 19.23 -1.26 6.88
CA ALA A 30 19.25 -2.60 7.45
C ALA A 30 20.41 -2.80 8.43
N GLU A 31 21.62 -2.40 8.04
CA GLU A 31 22.79 -2.47 8.91
C GLU A 31 22.69 -1.54 10.13
N TRP A 32 22.14 -0.35 9.93
CA TRP A 32 21.93 0.63 11.00
C TRP A 32 20.92 0.13 12.05
N ASP A 33 19.81 -0.45 11.61
CA ASP A 33 18.71 -0.89 12.48
C ASP A 33 19.03 -2.20 13.22
N ALA A 34 19.54 -3.21 12.50
CA ALA A 34 19.72 -4.56 13.03
C ALA A 34 21.20 -4.97 13.20
N GLY A 35 22.14 -4.09 12.92
CA GLY A 35 23.58 -4.37 13.00
C GLY A 35 24.14 -5.20 11.85
N SER A 36 23.31 -5.85 11.03
CA SER A 36 23.69 -6.54 9.81
C SER A 36 22.51 -6.75 8.87
N ILE A 37 22.80 -6.90 7.57
CA ILE A 37 21.78 -7.24 6.56
C ILE A 37 21.09 -8.56 6.91
N ALA A 38 21.82 -9.58 7.36
CA ALA A 38 21.24 -10.87 7.71
C ALA A 38 20.25 -10.76 8.87
N ALA A 39 20.63 -10.08 9.96
CA ALA A 39 19.73 -9.87 11.10
C ALA A 39 18.48 -9.05 10.72
N PHE A 40 18.63 -8.08 9.82
CA PHE A 40 17.48 -7.33 9.31
C PHE A 40 16.55 -8.19 8.46
N VAL A 41 17.09 -9.04 7.60
CA VAL A 41 16.29 -9.99 6.79
C VAL A 41 15.54 -10.98 7.69
N ASP A 42 16.17 -11.49 8.75
CA ASP A 42 15.48 -12.31 9.74
C ASP A 42 14.31 -11.55 10.40
N ALA A 43 14.52 -10.27 10.74
CA ALA A 43 13.47 -9.41 11.29
C ALA A 43 12.35 -9.14 10.27
N MET A 44 12.67 -8.94 8.98
CA MET A 44 11.68 -8.81 7.90
C MET A 44 10.80 -10.07 7.81
N ASN A 45 11.40 -11.26 7.80
CA ASN A 45 10.65 -12.52 7.73
C ASN A 45 9.82 -12.76 8.99
N ALA A 46 10.34 -12.47 10.17
CA ALA A 46 9.59 -12.54 11.42
C ALA A 46 8.39 -11.57 11.41
N LYS A 47 8.57 -10.34 10.90
CA LYS A 47 7.50 -9.35 10.77
C LYS A 47 6.44 -9.79 9.78
N ALA A 48 6.83 -10.29 8.61
CA ALA A 48 5.90 -10.82 7.61
C ALA A 48 5.01 -11.92 8.20
N LYS A 49 5.63 -12.89 8.88
CA LYS A 49 4.91 -13.95 9.59
C LYS A 49 3.94 -13.41 10.65
N ALA A 50 4.36 -12.42 11.44
CA ALA A 50 3.52 -11.79 12.47
C ALA A 50 2.33 -11.02 11.88
N LEU A 51 2.43 -10.55 10.63
CA LEU A 51 1.35 -9.92 9.88
C LEU A 51 0.40 -10.92 9.21
N GLY A 52 0.67 -12.23 9.31
CA GLY A 52 -0.15 -13.27 8.69
C GLY A 52 0.23 -13.58 7.24
N CYS A 53 1.42 -13.19 6.79
CA CYS A 53 1.91 -13.56 5.46
C CYS A 53 2.26 -15.06 5.43
N GLU A 54 1.70 -15.77 4.46
CA GLU A 54 1.89 -17.23 4.31
C GLU A 54 2.77 -17.58 3.09
N ASN A 55 2.92 -16.66 2.15
CA ASN A 55 3.61 -16.87 0.87
C ASN A 55 4.71 -15.82 0.66
N THR A 56 5.45 -15.49 1.71
CA THR A 56 6.51 -14.48 1.66
C THR A 56 7.79 -15.00 2.29
N HIS A 57 8.90 -14.84 1.58
CA HIS A 57 10.23 -15.06 2.09
C HIS A 57 11.19 -14.03 1.51
N PHE A 58 11.83 -13.26 2.38
CA PHE A 58 12.83 -12.26 2.03
C PHE A 58 14.24 -12.83 2.24
N VAL A 59 15.15 -12.53 1.29
CA VAL A 59 16.58 -12.87 1.39
C VAL A 59 17.49 -11.65 1.29
N ASN A 60 16.92 -10.49 1.01
CA ASN A 60 17.62 -9.19 1.03
C ASN A 60 16.63 -8.06 1.32
N PRO A 61 17.10 -6.87 1.79
CA PRO A 61 16.22 -5.75 2.13
C PRO A 61 15.79 -4.89 0.94
N SER A 62 16.38 -5.09 -0.24
CA SER A 62 16.18 -4.20 -1.40
C SER A 62 15.15 -4.72 -2.40
N GLY A 63 14.79 -6.00 -2.35
CA GLY A 63 13.91 -6.63 -3.34
C GLY A 63 14.61 -7.02 -4.65
N LEU A 64 15.95 -6.97 -4.71
CA LEU A 64 16.68 -7.51 -5.84
C LEU A 64 16.41 -9.01 -5.97
N HIS A 65 16.26 -9.48 -7.20
CA HIS A 65 16.03 -10.89 -7.48
C HIS A 65 17.09 -11.77 -6.86
N ALA A 66 16.67 -12.80 -6.17
CA ALA A 66 17.49 -13.87 -5.64
C ALA A 66 16.66 -15.15 -5.56
N PRO A 67 17.29 -16.34 -5.64
CA PRO A 67 16.62 -17.59 -5.32
C PRO A 67 15.93 -17.49 -3.97
N ASP A 68 14.76 -18.08 -3.81
CA ASP A 68 13.95 -18.08 -2.60
C ASP A 68 13.46 -16.69 -2.11
N HIS A 69 13.58 -15.61 -2.91
CA HIS A 69 13.01 -14.31 -2.63
C HIS A 69 11.65 -14.19 -3.33
N TYR A 70 10.58 -14.40 -2.58
CA TYR A 70 9.22 -14.41 -3.14
C TYR A 70 8.19 -13.78 -2.20
N THR A 71 7.07 -13.42 -2.77
CA THR A 71 5.89 -12.93 -2.05
C THR A 71 4.64 -13.16 -2.88
N SER A 72 3.46 -12.84 -2.31
CA SER A 72 2.18 -12.81 -3.01
C SER A 72 1.55 -11.42 -2.97
N ALA A 73 0.58 -11.17 -3.85
CA ALA A 73 -0.16 -9.90 -3.85
C ALA A 73 -0.90 -9.68 -2.52
N TRP A 74 -1.45 -10.74 -1.93
CA TRP A 74 -2.12 -10.67 -0.63
C TRP A 74 -1.16 -10.31 0.49
N ASP A 75 -0.01 -10.97 0.55
CA ASP A 75 0.98 -10.70 1.59
C ASP A 75 1.56 -9.29 1.49
N LEU A 76 1.81 -8.81 0.25
CA LEU A 76 2.21 -7.43 0.02
C LEU A 76 1.13 -6.43 0.46
N TYR A 77 -0.16 -6.75 0.29
CA TYR A 77 -1.24 -5.95 0.85
C TYR A 77 -1.16 -5.90 2.39
N LEU A 78 -0.96 -7.04 3.07
CA LEU A 78 -0.85 -7.08 4.53
C LEU A 78 0.33 -6.24 5.04
N ILE A 79 1.50 -6.37 4.41
CA ILE A 79 2.69 -5.59 4.73
C ILE A 79 2.44 -4.10 4.49
N THR A 80 1.85 -3.75 3.35
CA THR A 80 1.55 -2.37 2.99
C THR A 80 0.54 -1.75 3.95
N LYS A 81 -0.54 -2.47 4.29
CA LYS A 81 -1.53 -2.04 5.27
C LYS A 81 -0.90 -1.72 6.62
N ALA A 82 0.06 -2.54 7.07
CA ALA A 82 0.81 -2.28 8.29
C ALA A 82 1.71 -1.03 8.17
N ALA A 83 2.38 -0.84 7.03
CA ALA A 83 3.24 0.31 6.78
C ALA A 83 2.43 1.63 6.69
N MET A 84 1.23 1.59 6.11
CA MET A 84 0.35 2.77 5.99
C MET A 84 -0.15 3.32 7.33
N GLN A 85 0.03 2.60 8.45
CA GLN A 85 -0.25 3.11 9.79
C GLN A 85 0.75 4.19 10.24
N TYR A 86 1.86 4.35 9.53
CA TYR A 86 2.89 5.34 9.82
C TYR A 86 2.74 6.55 8.87
N PRO A 87 2.33 7.73 9.37
CA PRO A 87 2.11 8.91 8.52
C PRO A 87 3.36 9.32 7.72
N GLU A 88 4.55 9.19 8.29
CA GLU A 88 5.81 9.50 7.64
C GLU A 88 6.10 8.59 6.43
N PHE A 89 5.66 7.33 6.49
CA PHE A 89 5.76 6.42 5.35
C PHE A 89 4.94 6.93 4.18
N MET A 90 3.68 7.30 4.41
CA MET A 90 2.80 7.81 3.36
C MET A 90 3.27 9.18 2.86
N GLU A 91 3.73 10.09 3.74
CA GLU A 91 4.31 11.39 3.36
C GLU A 91 5.43 11.22 2.32
N ILE A 92 6.32 10.24 2.55
CA ILE A 92 7.44 9.98 1.63
C ILE A 92 6.96 9.29 0.35
N CYS A 93 6.12 8.26 0.46
CA CYS A 93 5.65 7.49 -0.69
C CYS A 93 4.79 8.30 -1.66
N ASP A 94 4.02 9.27 -1.15
CA ASP A 94 3.15 10.15 -1.95
C ASP A 94 3.92 11.36 -2.55
N SER A 95 5.20 11.48 -2.23
CA SER A 95 6.02 12.57 -2.74
C SER A 95 6.44 12.34 -4.19
N ALA A 96 5.94 13.16 -5.12
CA ALA A 96 6.38 13.15 -6.52
C ALA A 96 7.87 13.55 -6.67
N LYS A 97 8.38 14.35 -5.72
CA LYS A 97 9.73 14.90 -5.72
C LYS A 97 10.21 15.20 -4.30
N ALA A 98 11.47 14.92 -4.02
CA ALA A 98 12.14 15.37 -2.80
C ALA A 98 13.53 15.94 -3.12
N VAL A 99 14.06 16.78 -2.25
CA VAL A 99 15.40 17.35 -2.36
C VAL A 99 16.22 16.91 -1.16
N ILE A 100 17.32 16.22 -1.42
CA ILE A 100 18.33 15.90 -0.42
C ILE A 100 19.38 17.01 -0.46
N PRO A 101 19.55 17.79 0.61
CA PRO A 101 20.57 18.84 0.68
C PRO A 101 21.97 18.28 0.44
N ALA A 102 22.93 19.17 0.14
CA ALA A 102 24.31 18.79 0.06
C ALA A 102 24.80 18.13 1.36
N THR A 103 25.58 17.06 1.21
CA THR A 103 26.18 16.32 2.31
C THR A 103 27.67 16.62 2.40
N ASN A 104 28.38 15.96 3.31
CA ASN A 104 29.84 16.07 3.39
C ASN A 104 30.57 15.56 2.12
N LEU A 105 29.94 14.70 1.29
CA LEU A 105 30.56 14.08 0.13
C LEU A 105 29.84 14.30 -1.20
N SER A 106 28.65 14.86 -1.17
CA SER A 106 27.83 15.00 -2.37
C SER A 106 27.11 16.34 -2.41
N LYS A 107 26.91 16.86 -3.64
CA LYS A 107 26.07 18.02 -3.89
C LYS A 107 24.61 17.68 -3.61
N GLU A 108 23.78 18.71 -3.54
CA GLU A 108 22.31 18.56 -3.50
C GLU A 108 21.81 17.60 -4.60
N ARG A 109 20.85 16.75 -4.25
CA ARG A 109 20.20 15.80 -5.15
C ARG A 109 18.70 16.01 -5.16
N THR A 110 18.13 16.07 -6.34
CA THR A 110 16.70 16.01 -6.52
C THR A 110 16.30 14.57 -6.84
N LEU A 111 15.41 14.02 -6.02
CA LEU A 111 14.80 12.72 -6.20
C LEU A 111 13.44 12.90 -6.89
N TYR A 112 13.16 12.09 -7.90
CA TYR A 112 11.86 12.04 -8.57
C TYR A 112 11.28 10.63 -8.42
N THR A 113 10.00 10.56 -8.11
CA THR A 113 9.34 9.26 -7.93
C THR A 113 9.42 8.38 -9.17
N THR A 114 9.52 7.08 -8.95
CA THR A 114 9.39 6.05 -9.98
C THR A 114 7.93 5.69 -10.27
N ASN A 115 6.99 6.18 -9.46
CA ASN A 115 5.57 5.95 -9.64
C ASN A 115 4.96 6.97 -10.60
N HIS A 116 4.67 6.54 -11.82
CA HIS A 116 4.11 7.40 -12.87
C HIS A 116 2.64 7.77 -12.65
N LEU A 117 1.94 7.14 -11.71
CA LEU A 117 0.61 7.61 -11.28
C LEU A 117 0.69 8.96 -10.54
N LEU A 118 1.83 9.26 -9.90
CA LEU A 118 2.03 10.51 -9.14
C LEU A 118 2.67 11.63 -9.95
N SER A 119 3.40 11.30 -11.03
CA SER A 119 4.24 12.28 -11.72
C SER A 119 4.30 12.03 -13.22
N THR A 120 4.35 13.12 -13.98
CA THR A 120 4.58 13.10 -15.43
C THR A 120 6.06 13.39 -15.80
N TRP A 121 6.98 13.36 -14.84
CA TRP A 121 8.38 13.77 -15.01
C TRP A 121 9.11 13.08 -16.16
N ARG A 122 8.95 11.77 -16.32
CA ARG A 122 9.62 11.00 -17.39
C ARG A 122 8.67 10.40 -18.39
N VAL A 123 7.46 10.08 -17.95
CA VAL A 123 6.44 9.40 -18.76
C VAL A 123 5.11 10.11 -18.52
N ILE A 124 4.42 10.42 -19.61
CA ILE A 124 3.08 11.00 -19.59
C ILE A 124 2.04 9.92 -19.87
N GLY A 125 0.81 10.14 -19.42
CA GLY A 125 -0.33 9.27 -19.74
C GLY A 125 -0.79 8.36 -18.62
N TYR A 126 -0.01 8.20 -17.52
CA TYR A 126 -0.41 7.34 -16.41
C TYR A 126 -0.93 8.09 -15.18
N ARG A 127 -0.79 9.42 -15.13
CA ARG A 127 -1.14 10.17 -13.93
C ARG A 127 -2.62 9.96 -13.53
N ASP A 128 -2.82 9.46 -12.32
CA ASP A 128 -4.13 9.33 -11.68
C ASP A 128 -4.18 10.26 -10.45
N LYS A 129 -5.12 11.20 -10.42
CA LYS A 129 -5.23 12.19 -9.34
C LYS A 129 -5.74 11.57 -8.03
N ARG A 130 -6.33 10.37 -8.08
CA ARG A 130 -6.82 9.62 -6.93
C ARG A 130 -5.71 8.84 -6.24
N ALA A 131 -4.61 8.57 -6.97
CA ALA A 131 -3.52 7.73 -6.50
C ALA A 131 -2.65 8.43 -5.45
N HIS A 132 -2.27 7.69 -4.42
CA HIS A 132 -1.41 8.08 -3.31
C HIS A 132 -0.33 7.01 -3.09
N GLY A 133 0.92 7.30 -3.46
CA GLY A 133 2.03 6.36 -3.32
C GLY A 133 1.84 5.11 -4.18
N ILE A 134 2.41 3.93 -3.87
CA ILE A 134 3.27 3.65 -2.72
C ILE A 134 4.66 3.25 -3.23
N LYS A 135 4.78 2.13 -3.99
CA LYS A 135 6.09 1.64 -4.41
C LYS A 135 6.03 0.86 -5.72
N THR A 136 6.99 1.12 -6.59
CA THR A 136 7.25 0.35 -7.81
C THR A 136 8.35 -0.68 -7.57
N GLY A 137 8.33 -1.77 -8.35
CA GLY A 137 9.43 -2.72 -8.46
C GLY A 137 9.57 -3.20 -9.89
N SER A 138 10.79 -3.51 -10.34
CA SER A 138 11.00 -4.12 -11.63
C SER A 138 12.32 -4.88 -11.66
N THR A 139 12.26 -6.13 -12.08
CA THR A 139 13.41 -6.95 -12.47
C THR A 139 13.03 -7.74 -13.73
N SER A 140 14.03 -8.33 -14.41
CA SER A 140 13.75 -9.20 -15.58
C SER A 140 12.82 -10.35 -15.23
N ASP A 141 12.91 -10.88 -14.02
CA ASP A 141 12.22 -12.09 -13.57
C ASP A 141 10.85 -11.77 -12.96
N ALA A 142 10.77 -10.67 -12.20
CA ALA A 142 9.52 -10.26 -11.57
C ALA A 142 8.59 -9.45 -12.47
N GLY A 143 9.06 -9.00 -13.66
CA GLY A 143 8.32 -8.05 -14.47
C GLY A 143 8.19 -6.68 -13.81
N HIS A 144 7.15 -5.94 -14.16
CA HIS A 144 6.84 -4.64 -13.57
C HIS A 144 5.78 -4.79 -12.47
N CYS A 145 6.12 -4.33 -11.27
CA CYS A 145 5.24 -4.40 -10.10
C CYS A 145 4.89 -2.99 -9.61
N LEU A 146 3.70 -2.85 -9.04
CA LEU A 146 3.25 -1.61 -8.41
C LEU A 146 2.30 -1.93 -7.26
N ILE A 147 2.56 -1.30 -6.12
CA ILE A 147 1.57 -1.13 -5.07
C ILE A 147 1.21 0.34 -5.04
N SER A 148 -0.08 0.64 -5.07
CA SER A 148 -0.59 2.02 -4.97
C SER A 148 -1.87 2.02 -4.16
N SER A 149 -2.13 3.12 -3.45
CA SER A 149 -3.44 3.38 -2.86
C SER A 149 -4.16 4.47 -3.65
N ALA A 150 -5.47 4.53 -3.54
CA ALA A 150 -6.26 5.62 -4.11
C ALA A 150 -7.44 5.94 -3.21
N GLN A 151 -7.86 7.21 -3.27
CA GLN A 151 -9.01 7.72 -2.53
C GLN A 151 -9.95 8.49 -3.45
N GLU A 152 -11.25 8.23 -3.31
CA GLU A 152 -12.31 9.05 -3.92
C GLU A 152 -13.48 9.14 -2.92
N GLY A 153 -13.73 10.33 -2.39
CA GLY A 153 -14.67 10.51 -1.29
C GLY A 153 -14.22 9.74 -0.04
N GLU A 154 -15.12 8.91 0.47
CA GLU A 154 -14.86 8.06 1.64
C GLU A 154 -14.23 6.70 1.27
N LEU A 155 -14.18 6.37 0.00
CA LEU A 155 -13.65 5.10 -0.47
C LEU A 155 -12.12 5.16 -0.57
N HIS A 156 -11.46 4.18 0.04
CA HIS A 156 -10.02 3.95 -0.02
C HIS A 156 -9.75 2.56 -0.53
N PHE A 157 -8.92 2.45 -1.56
CA PHE A 157 -8.48 1.17 -2.10
C PHE A 157 -6.96 1.07 -2.15
N VAL A 158 -6.46 -0.13 -2.02
CA VAL A 158 -5.06 -0.49 -2.29
C VAL A 158 -5.04 -1.49 -3.43
N SER A 159 -4.26 -1.19 -4.46
CA SER A 159 -4.01 -2.10 -5.59
C SER A 159 -2.61 -2.69 -5.48
N VAL A 160 -2.49 -3.97 -5.76
CA VAL A 160 -1.23 -4.69 -5.88
C VAL A 160 -1.18 -5.37 -7.23
N VAL A 161 -0.34 -4.88 -8.12
CA VAL A 161 -0.08 -5.45 -9.46
C VAL A 161 1.32 -6.01 -9.47
N MET A 162 1.45 -7.28 -9.85
CA MET A 162 2.73 -8.00 -9.92
C MET A 162 2.89 -8.67 -11.28
N GLY A 163 4.13 -8.78 -11.74
CA GLY A 163 4.44 -9.50 -12.96
C GLY A 163 3.90 -8.86 -14.24
N ALA A 164 3.58 -7.57 -14.22
CA ALA A 164 3.06 -6.90 -15.40
C ALA A 164 4.13 -6.76 -16.49
N GLU A 165 3.71 -6.84 -17.73
CA GLU A 165 4.56 -6.68 -18.91
C GLU A 165 4.69 -5.22 -19.33
N ARG A 166 5.71 -4.96 -20.14
CA ARG A 166 5.75 -3.78 -20.99
C ARG A 166 5.38 -4.23 -22.41
N ILE A 167 4.31 -3.66 -22.93
CA ILE A 167 3.88 -3.92 -24.32
C ILE A 167 4.17 -2.70 -25.20
N GLU A 168 4.38 -2.93 -26.50
CA GLU A 168 4.47 -1.85 -27.48
C GLU A 168 3.19 -1.80 -28.31
N GLU A 169 2.48 -0.69 -28.20
CA GLU A 169 1.29 -0.39 -28.98
C GLU A 169 1.54 0.83 -29.87
N ASN A 170 1.47 0.66 -31.19
CA ASN A 170 1.68 1.73 -32.16
C ASN A 170 3.04 2.47 -31.98
N GLY A 171 4.10 1.75 -31.58
CA GLY A 171 5.43 2.32 -31.35
C GLY A 171 5.55 3.08 -30.00
N VAL A 172 4.57 2.99 -29.14
CA VAL A 172 4.60 3.56 -27.78
C VAL A 172 4.66 2.43 -26.77
N GLY A 173 5.69 2.45 -25.92
CA GLY A 173 5.81 1.48 -24.83
C GLY A 173 4.79 1.76 -23.74
N ASN A 174 3.92 0.79 -23.45
CA ASN A 174 2.96 0.84 -22.36
C ASN A 174 3.42 -0.06 -21.21
N LEU A 175 3.50 0.51 -20.01
CA LEU A 175 3.83 -0.19 -18.76
C LEU A 175 2.53 -0.62 -18.08
N LEU A 176 2.18 -1.89 -18.22
CA LEU A 176 0.87 -2.41 -17.79
C LEU A 176 0.64 -2.31 -16.29
N ASN A 177 1.68 -2.31 -15.47
CA ASN A 177 1.51 -2.13 -14.02
C ASN A 177 0.81 -0.81 -13.64
N PHE A 178 0.98 0.27 -14.43
CA PHE A 178 0.29 1.54 -14.17
C PHE A 178 -1.13 1.56 -14.74
N SER A 179 -1.32 1.09 -15.97
CA SER A 179 -2.65 1.04 -16.59
C SER A 179 -3.59 0.09 -15.85
N GLU A 180 -3.11 -1.11 -15.49
CA GLU A 180 -3.91 -2.08 -14.74
C GLU A 180 -4.23 -1.59 -13.31
N THR A 181 -3.31 -0.87 -12.67
CA THR A 181 -3.60 -0.23 -11.38
C THR A 181 -4.75 0.78 -11.50
N SER A 182 -4.74 1.63 -12.54
CA SER A 182 -5.83 2.58 -12.77
C SER A 182 -7.16 1.87 -13.09
N HIS A 183 -7.14 0.80 -13.88
CA HIS A 183 -8.33 -0.03 -14.14
C HIS A 183 -8.90 -0.67 -12.87
N LEU A 184 -8.03 -1.15 -11.96
CA LEU A 184 -8.46 -1.70 -10.67
C LEU A 184 -9.11 -0.62 -9.79
N PHE A 185 -8.57 0.61 -9.78
CA PHE A 185 -9.19 1.73 -9.08
C PHE A 185 -10.54 2.10 -9.69
N ASP A 186 -10.64 2.19 -11.02
CA ASP A 186 -11.90 2.44 -11.71
C ASP A 186 -12.94 1.38 -11.37
N TYR A 187 -12.54 0.11 -11.35
CA TYR A 187 -13.40 -1.00 -10.93
C TYR A 187 -13.88 -0.83 -9.48
N GLY A 188 -12.95 -0.53 -8.56
CA GLY A 188 -13.28 -0.36 -7.15
C GLY A 188 -14.26 0.79 -6.92
N PHE A 189 -13.95 1.98 -7.40
CA PHE A 189 -14.79 3.16 -7.20
C PHE A 189 -16.15 3.08 -7.92
N LYS A 190 -16.20 2.41 -9.07
CA LYS A 190 -17.44 2.22 -9.80
C LYS A 190 -18.36 1.20 -9.16
N ASN A 191 -17.82 0.11 -8.62
CA ASN A 191 -18.64 -1.05 -8.25
C ASN A 191 -18.88 -1.19 -6.75
N PHE A 192 -18.21 -0.43 -5.90
CA PHE A 192 -18.37 -0.53 -4.44
C PHE A 192 -18.85 0.78 -3.83
N ALA A 193 -19.55 0.68 -2.70
CA ALA A 193 -19.96 1.82 -1.88
C ALA A 193 -20.12 1.39 -0.42
N TYR A 194 -19.91 2.33 0.51
CA TYR A 194 -20.38 2.11 1.88
C TYR A 194 -21.90 2.13 1.90
N ARG A 195 -22.50 1.21 2.62
CA ARG A 195 -23.94 1.13 2.84
C ARG A 195 -24.24 0.85 4.29
N THR A 196 -25.25 1.53 4.82
CA THR A 196 -25.80 1.25 6.12
C THR A 196 -26.56 -0.08 6.06
N ILE A 197 -26.17 -1.03 6.90
CA ILE A 197 -26.77 -2.37 7.01
C ILE A 197 -27.82 -2.39 8.12
N LEU A 198 -27.54 -1.69 9.22
CA LEU A 198 -28.42 -1.54 10.35
C LEU A 198 -28.44 -0.06 10.77
N GLU A 199 -29.65 0.48 10.90
CA GLU A 199 -29.83 1.82 11.47
C GLU A 199 -29.88 1.76 13.00
N ASP A 200 -29.42 2.80 13.66
CA ASP A 200 -29.41 2.90 15.12
C ASP A 200 -30.83 2.83 15.75
N LYS A 201 -31.85 3.13 14.96
CA LYS A 201 -33.29 3.07 15.36
C LYS A 201 -33.95 1.74 15.07
N GLU A 202 -33.27 0.82 14.39
CA GLU A 202 -33.84 -0.48 14.04
C GLU A 202 -33.94 -1.38 15.27
N ILE A 203 -35.13 -1.94 15.51
CA ILE A 203 -35.34 -2.90 16.59
C ILE A 203 -34.75 -4.24 16.14
N ILE A 204 -33.70 -4.69 16.82
CA ILE A 204 -33.04 -5.96 16.53
C ILE A 204 -33.80 -7.12 17.25
N GLN A 205 -34.17 -6.87 18.50
CA GLN A 205 -34.83 -7.89 19.33
C GLN A 205 -35.59 -7.26 20.48
N GLU A 206 -36.68 -7.93 20.90
CA GLU A 206 -37.31 -7.69 22.18
C GLU A 206 -36.74 -8.67 23.20
N VAL A 207 -36.25 -8.16 24.31
CA VAL A 207 -35.65 -8.97 25.39
C VAL A 207 -36.58 -8.91 26.62
N PRO A 208 -37.06 -10.06 27.16
CA PRO A 208 -37.84 -10.06 28.38
C PRO A 208 -37.05 -9.61 29.57
N VAL A 209 -37.65 -8.78 30.43
CA VAL A 209 -37.02 -8.25 31.63
C VAL A 209 -37.83 -8.59 32.86
N SER A 210 -37.12 -8.91 33.96
CA SER A 210 -37.74 -9.19 35.26
C SER A 210 -37.59 -7.97 36.18
N LEU A 211 -38.50 -7.82 37.12
CA LEU A 211 -38.50 -6.73 38.12
C LEU A 211 -38.59 -5.32 37.50
N SER A 212 -39.23 -5.21 36.34
CA SER A 212 -39.46 -3.95 35.62
C SER A 212 -40.97 -3.62 35.56
N LYS A 213 -41.28 -2.36 35.20
CA LYS A 213 -42.64 -1.92 34.88
C LYS A 213 -43.13 -2.36 33.52
N THR A 214 -42.22 -2.83 32.68
CA THR A 214 -42.48 -3.39 31.33
C THR A 214 -41.99 -4.81 31.29
N ASP A 215 -42.67 -5.67 30.52
CA ASP A 215 -42.30 -7.08 30.37
C ASP A 215 -41.11 -7.27 29.40
N TYR A 216 -40.86 -6.32 28.49
CA TYR A 216 -39.86 -6.37 27.46
C TYR A 216 -39.16 -5.02 27.31
N VAL A 217 -37.91 -5.06 26.85
CA VAL A 217 -37.16 -3.92 26.36
C VAL A 217 -36.71 -4.20 24.92
N THR A 218 -36.70 -3.17 24.09
CA THR A 218 -36.17 -3.24 22.72
C THR A 218 -34.68 -3.03 22.70
N VAL A 219 -33.97 -3.84 21.92
CA VAL A 219 -32.53 -3.70 21.68
C VAL A 219 -32.32 -3.10 20.31
N HIS A 220 -31.49 -2.05 20.23
CA HIS A 220 -31.12 -1.34 19.03
C HIS A 220 -29.62 -1.36 18.88
N PRO A 221 -29.06 -1.21 17.65
CA PRO A 221 -27.64 -0.92 17.48
C PRO A 221 -27.27 0.37 18.19
N ALA A 222 -26.07 0.43 18.80
CA ALA A 222 -25.59 1.64 19.46
C ALA A 222 -25.31 2.80 18.48
N ASN A 223 -25.01 2.46 17.23
CA ASN A 223 -24.78 3.37 16.11
C ASN A 223 -25.19 2.67 14.81
N ASN A 224 -25.32 3.42 13.72
CA ASN A 224 -25.44 2.83 12.39
C ASN A 224 -24.27 1.90 12.12
N VAL A 225 -24.56 0.73 11.55
CA VAL A 225 -23.54 -0.21 11.07
C VAL A 225 -23.40 -0.05 9.58
N GLU A 226 -22.24 0.39 9.16
CA GLU A 226 -21.89 0.60 7.76
C GLU A 226 -20.80 -0.37 7.33
N SER A 227 -20.87 -0.85 6.09
CA SER A 227 -19.82 -1.68 5.50
C SER A 227 -19.72 -1.45 4.01
N LEU A 228 -18.57 -1.84 3.43
CA LEU A 228 -18.30 -1.76 2.01
C LEU A 228 -18.96 -2.93 1.28
N PHE A 229 -19.85 -2.62 0.35
CA PHE A 229 -20.56 -3.61 -0.45
C PHE A 229 -20.49 -3.30 -1.94
N PRO A 230 -20.64 -4.31 -2.82
CA PRO A 230 -20.96 -4.09 -4.22
C PRO A 230 -22.21 -3.20 -4.34
N ARG A 231 -22.20 -2.27 -5.29
CA ARG A 231 -23.32 -1.32 -5.48
C ARG A 231 -24.61 -1.99 -5.94
N ASP A 232 -24.52 -3.12 -6.59
CA ASP A 232 -25.65 -3.92 -7.09
C ASP A 232 -26.21 -4.90 -6.05
N LEU A 233 -25.55 -5.09 -4.90
CA LEU A 233 -26.07 -5.90 -3.80
C LEU A 233 -27.23 -5.18 -3.11
N ASP A 234 -28.36 -5.86 -2.94
CA ASP A 234 -29.47 -5.41 -2.09
C ASP A 234 -29.16 -5.78 -0.63
N PRO A 235 -29.04 -4.82 0.29
CA PRO A 235 -28.84 -5.11 1.72
C PRO A 235 -29.95 -5.99 2.34
N ALA A 236 -31.15 -5.99 1.76
CA ALA A 236 -32.27 -6.82 2.20
C ALA A 236 -32.07 -8.33 1.90
N GLU A 237 -31.13 -8.67 1.00
CA GLU A 237 -30.76 -10.06 0.68
C GLU A 237 -29.71 -10.64 1.63
N LEU A 238 -29.18 -9.82 2.56
CA LEU A 238 -28.17 -10.26 3.52
C LEU A 238 -28.82 -11.05 4.67
N ASP A 239 -28.33 -12.25 4.90
CA ASP A 239 -28.72 -13.02 6.07
C ASP A 239 -28.17 -12.35 7.34
N ARG A 240 -29.05 -12.13 8.31
CA ARG A 240 -28.70 -11.63 9.64
C ARG A 240 -28.49 -12.82 10.56
N VAL A 241 -27.24 -13.16 10.84
CA VAL A 241 -26.87 -14.28 11.72
C VAL A 241 -26.46 -13.75 13.09
#